data_16adce9a714aee12f72c46ac7ed2b06f
#
_entry.id   16adce9a714aee12f72c46ac7ed2b06f
#
_cell.length_a   1.000
_cell.length_b   1.000
_cell.length_c   1.000
_cell.angle_alpha   90.00
_cell.angle_beta   90.00
_cell.angle_gamma   90.00
#
_symmetry.space_group_name_H-M   'P 1'
#
loop_
_entity.id
_entity.type
_entity.pdbx_description
1 polymer ?
#
loop_
_entity_poly.entity_id
_entity_poly.type
_entity_poly.pdbx_seq_one_letter_code
_entity_poly.pdbx_strand_id
1 'polypeptide(L)'
;MAKVIVIGAGPAGIMAAIHASKKHNVTILDGNDRIGKKLFITGKGRCNVTNSKDISEFFDYIPGNPHFLYSALYSYTNEDTMNFFENVGIKFWTVRFL
;
A
#
# COMPACT_ATOMS: atom_id res chain seq x y z
N MET A 1 -12.01 3.47 22.05
CA MET A 1 -11.27 4.24 21.04
C MET A 1 -9.92 4.66 21.60
N ALA A 2 -8.86 4.39 20.89
CA ALA A 2 -7.52 4.70 21.30
C ALA A 2 -6.98 5.94 20.55
N LYS A 3 -5.89 6.52 21.06
CA LYS A 3 -5.08 7.47 20.30
C LYS A 3 -3.95 6.70 19.64
N VAL A 4 -3.82 6.83 18.33
CA VAL A 4 -2.81 6.14 17.54
C VAL A 4 -1.92 7.17 16.87
N ILE A 5 -0.62 6.99 16.99
CA ILE A 5 0.36 7.84 16.31
C ILE A 5 1.05 6.99 15.28
N VAL A 6 1.03 7.44 14.01
CA VAL A 6 1.76 6.82 12.91
C VAL A 6 2.96 7.69 12.59
N ILE A 7 4.14 7.09 12.63
CA ILE A 7 5.38 7.81 12.33
C ILE A 7 5.78 7.49 10.90
N GLY A 8 5.81 8.52 10.07
CA GLY A 8 6.09 8.40 8.65
C GLY A 8 4.83 8.46 7.78
N ALA A 9 4.79 9.43 6.88
CA ALA A 9 3.66 9.66 5.96
C ALA A 9 3.98 9.20 4.54
N GLY A 10 4.69 8.08 4.40
CA GLY A 10 4.82 7.36 3.15
C GLY A 10 3.60 6.49 2.89
N PRO A 11 3.59 5.70 1.80
CA PRO A 11 2.43 4.86 1.46
C PRO A 11 2.01 3.93 2.60
N ALA A 12 2.95 3.28 3.25
CA ALA A 12 2.65 2.35 4.34
C ALA A 12 2.02 3.06 5.54
N GLY A 13 2.57 4.20 5.95
CA GLY A 13 2.05 4.97 7.06
C GLY A 13 0.66 5.54 6.77
N ILE A 14 0.44 6.01 5.56
CA ILE A 14 -0.87 6.52 5.12
C ILE A 14 -1.91 5.40 5.15
N MET A 15 -1.61 4.22 4.62
CA MET A 15 -2.53 3.09 4.65
C MET A 15 -2.85 2.64 6.08
N ALA A 16 -1.83 2.56 6.93
CA ALA A 16 -2.02 2.22 8.34
C ALA A 16 -2.94 3.24 9.02
N ALA A 17 -2.72 4.53 8.78
CA ALA A 17 -3.53 5.59 9.35
C ALA A 17 -4.97 5.55 8.87
N ILE A 18 -5.21 5.32 7.59
CA ILE A 18 -6.56 5.21 7.02
C ILE A 18 -7.33 4.07 7.71
N HIS A 19 -6.71 2.91 7.83
CA HIS A 19 -7.38 1.75 8.44
C HIS A 19 -7.60 1.94 9.94
N ALA A 20 -6.61 2.46 10.66
CA ALA A 20 -6.75 2.73 12.08
C ALA A 20 -7.80 3.80 12.38
N SER A 21 -7.94 4.79 11.51
CA SER A 21 -8.88 5.91 11.71
C SER A 21 -10.34 5.50 11.70
N LYS A 22 -10.65 4.31 11.21
CA LYS A 22 -12.01 3.77 11.22
C LYS A 22 -12.55 3.54 12.65
N LYS A 23 -11.65 3.31 13.61
CA LYS A 23 -12.01 2.98 15.00
C LYS A 23 -11.26 3.80 16.04
N HIS A 24 -10.28 4.59 15.64
CA HIS A 24 -9.39 5.29 16.56
C HIS A 24 -9.11 6.71 16.09
N ASN A 25 -8.63 7.54 17.01
CA ASN A 25 -8.10 8.85 16.67
C ASN A 25 -6.64 8.70 16.22
N VAL A 26 -6.35 9.11 15.00
CA VAL A 26 -5.03 8.91 14.40
C VAL A 26 -4.36 10.24 14.10
N THR A 27 -3.09 10.35 14.45
CA THR A 27 -2.22 11.46 14.07
C THR A 27 -1.01 10.89 13.33
N ILE A 28 -0.68 11.48 12.19
CA ILE A 28 0.52 11.13 11.43
C ILE A 28 1.60 12.17 11.71
N LEU A 29 2.79 11.71 12.04
CA LEU A 29 3.96 12.56 12.21
C LEU A 29 4.98 12.24 11.12
N ASP A 30 5.48 13.26 10.45
CA ASP A 30 6.49 13.12 9.42
C ASP A 30 7.51 14.25 9.53
N GLY A 31 8.77 13.94 9.23
CA GLY A 31 9.84 14.94 9.22
C GLY A 31 9.85 15.81 7.95
N ASN A 32 9.08 15.46 6.94
CA ASN A 32 8.95 16.24 5.72
C ASN A 32 7.84 17.28 5.83
N ASP A 33 7.88 18.26 4.95
CA ASP A 33 6.91 19.34 4.91
C ASP A 33 5.56 18.96 4.33
N ARG A 34 5.46 17.78 3.72
CA ARG A 34 4.20 17.25 3.15
C ARG A 34 4.18 15.73 3.17
N ILE A 35 2.98 15.17 3.17
CA ILE A 35 2.79 13.71 3.13
C ILE A 35 3.08 13.17 1.73
N GLY A 36 3.50 11.91 1.65
CA GLY A 36 3.70 11.21 0.38
C GLY A 36 4.78 11.79 -0.50
N LYS A 37 5.74 12.52 0.06
CA LYS A 37 6.78 13.22 -0.71
C LYS A 37 7.54 12.30 -1.65
N LYS A 38 7.97 11.14 -1.15
CA LYS A 38 8.71 10.16 -1.95
C LYS A 38 7.81 9.50 -2.99
N LEU A 39 6.55 9.28 -2.67
CA LEU A 39 5.58 8.69 -3.58
C LEU A 39 5.36 9.56 -4.82
N PHE A 40 5.34 10.88 -4.66
CA PHE A 40 5.16 11.81 -5.76
C PHE A 40 6.26 11.75 -6.83
N ILE A 41 7.45 11.30 -6.47
CA ILE A 41 8.58 11.23 -7.39
C ILE A 41 8.75 9.84 -8.02
N THR A 42 7.88 8.88 -7.67
CA THR A 42 7.94 7.54 -8.25
C THR A 42 7.04 7.43 -9.49
N GLY A 43 7.27 6.40 -10.30
CA GLY A 43 6.40 6.04 -11.41
C GLY A 43 6.56 6.87 -12.67
N LYS A 44 7.40 7.86 -12.71
CA LYS A 44 7.67 8.71 -13.90
C LYS A 44 6.39 9.17 -14.61
N GLY A 45 5.44 9.72 -13.84
CA GLY A 45 4.16 10.16 -14.37
C GLY A 45 3.11 9.06 -14.48
N ARG A 46 3.43 7.84 -14.08
CA ARG A 46 2.52 6.71 -14.01
C ARG A 46 2.41 6.22 -12.57
N CYS A 47 1.29 5.62 -12.22
CA CYS A 47 1.12 5.00 -10.92
C CYS A 47 1.02 3.49 -11.07
N ASN A 48 2.10 2.79 -10.77
CA ASN A 48 2.10 1.33 -10.71
C ASN A 48 1.72 0.94 -9.29
N VAL A 49 0.51 0.43 -9.11
CA VAL A 49 -0.03 0.15 -7.77
C VAL A 49 0.34 -1.26 -7.33
N THR A 50 0.05 -2.25 -8.15
CA THR A 50 0.30 -3.64 -7.82
C THR A 50 0.38 -4.50 -9.08
N ASN A 51 0.48 -5.81 -8.89
CA ASN A 51 0.48 -6.80 -9.95
C ASN A 51 -0.82 -7.61 -9.87
N SER A 52 -1.42 -7.93 -11.01
CA SER A 52 -2.68 -8.66 -11.07
C SER A 52 -2.54 -10.18 -11.01
N LYS A 53 -1.32 -10.69 -10.86
CA LYS A 53 -1.08 -12.13 -10.72
C LYS A 53 -1.76 -12.67 -9.46
N ASP A 54 -2.01 -13.98 -9.45
CA ASP A 54 -2.44 -14.65 -8.23
C ASP A 54 -1.42 -14.43 -7.11
N ILE A 55 -1.90 -14.21 -5.90
CA ILE A 55 -1.02 -13.88 -4.76
C ILE A 55 0.02 -14.97 -4.52
N SER A 56 -0.30 -16.23 -4.79
CA SER A 56 0.65 -17.33 -4.61
C SER A 56 1.88 -17.22 -5.50
N GLU A 57 1.76 -16.54 -6.65
CA GLU A 57 2.88 -16.36 -7.57
C GLU A 57 3.83 -15.23 -7.14
N PHE A 58 3.40 -14.36 -6.23
CA PHE A 58 4.24 -13.25 -5.77
C PHE A 58 5.55 -13.71 -5.15
N PHE A 59 5.51 -14.83 -4.45
CA PHE A 59 6.66 -15.33 -3.69
C PHE A 59 7.82 -15.78 -4.59
N ASP A 60 7.53 -16.14 -5.83
CA ASP A 60 8.54 -16.51 -6.81
C ASP A 60 9.41 -15.33 -7.24
N TYR A 61 8.91 -14.12 -7.06
CA TYR A 61 9.57 -12.88 -7.49
C TYR A 61 10.16 -12.08 -6.33
N ILE A 62 10.08 -12.59 -5.11
CA ILE A 62 10.65 -11.94 -3.92
C ILE A 62 12.03 -12.54 -3.65
N PRO A 63 13.11 -11.76 -3.81
CA PRO A 63 14.45 -12.26 -3.51
C PRO A 63 14.68 -12.42 -2.01
N GLY A 64 15.59 -13.31 -1.64
CA GLY A 64 15.98 -13.52 -0.25
C GLY A 64 15.03 -14.45 0.48
N ASN A 65 14.26 -13.92 1.43
CA ASN A 65 13.37 -14.71 2.25
C ASN A 65 11.90 -14.35 2.02
N PRO A 66 11.24 -14.95 1.00
CA PRO A 66 9.84 -14.64 0.71
C PRO A 66 8.88 -15.04 1.84
N HIS A 67 9.23 -16.04 2.66
CA HIS A 67 8.38 -16.47 3.77
C HIS A 67 8.15 -15.36 4.81
N PHE A 68 9.07 -14.43 4.92
CA PHE A 68 8.92 -13.29 5.81
C PHE A 68 7.66 -12.47 5.51
N LEU A 69 7.29 -12.39 4.23
CA LEU A 69 6.14 -11.61 3.78
C LEU A 69 4.86 -12.43 3.62
N TYR A 70 4.92 -13.73 3.89
CA TYR A 70 3.80 -14.66 3.65
C TYR A 70 2.53 -14.20 4.36
N SER A 71 2.60 -13.98 5.66
CA SER A 71 1.44 -13.58 6.46
C SER A 71 0.89 -12.23 6.02
N ALA A 72 1.76 -11.25 5.78
CA ALA A 72 1.34 -9.91 5.36
C ALA A 72 0.62 -9.94 4.01
N LEU A 73 1.17 -10.65 3.02
CA LEU A 73 0.59 -10.69 1.68
C LEU A 73 -0.70 -11.48 1.61
N TYR A 74 -0.86 -12.53 2.42
CA TYR A 74 -2.13 -13.25 2.48
C TYR A 74 -3.17 -12.56 3.35
N SER A 75 -2.77 -11.73 4.28
CA SER A 75 -3.70 -10.93 5.08
C SER A 75 -4.28 -9.76 4.31
N TYR A 76 -3.52 -9.23 3.37
CA TYR A 76 -3.94 -8.12 2.52
C TYR A 76 -3.34 -8.31 1.13
N THR A 77 -4.14 -8.90 0.24
CA THR A 77 -3.68 -9.33 -1.08
C THR A 77 -3.66 -8.16 -2.08
N ASN A 78 -3.10 -8.42 -3.25
CA ASN A 78 -3.16 -7.48 -4.36
C ASN A 78 -4.60 -7.16 -4.77
N GLU A 79 -5.51 -8.12 -4.70
CA GLU A 79 -6.94 -7.87 -4.95
C GLU A 79 -7.54 -6.96 -3.90
N ASP A 80 -7.17 -7.12 -2.64
CA ASP A 80 -7.61 -6.23 -1.56
C ASP A 80 -7.14 -4.80 -1.82
N THR A 81 -5.92 -4.63 -2.29
CA THR A 81 -5.37 -3.32 -2.65
C THR A 81 -6.17 -2.69 -3.79
N MET A 82 -6.45 -3.45 -4.86
CA MET A 82 -7.23 -2.95 -5.99
C MET A 82 -8.64 -2.58 -5.56
N ASN A 83 -9.29 -3.41 -4.76
CA ASN A 83 -10.63 -3.13 -4.24
C ASN A 83 -10.67 -1.87 -3.39
N PHE A 84 -9.64 -1.66 -2.57
CA PHE A 84 -9.55 -0.45 -1.76
C PHE A 84 -9.59 0.81 -2.62
N PHE A 85 -8.79 0.87 -3.67
CA PHE A 85 -8.76 2.04 -4.54
C PHE A 85 -10.00 2.16 -5.42
N GLU A 86 -10.53 1.05 -5.89
CA GLU A 86 -11.78 1.06 -6.68
C GLU A 86 -12.95 1.58 -5.87
N ASN A 87 -13.01 1.25 -4.58
CA ASN A 87 -14.07 1.73 -3.68
C ASN A 87 -14.02 3.25 -3.46
N VAL A 88 -12.89 3.88 -3.69
CA VAL A 88 -12.77 5.34 -3.63
C VAL A 88 -12.78 5.99 -5.02
N GLY A 89 -13.15 5.25 -6.05
CA GLY A 89 -13.42 5.78 -7.38
C GLY A 89 -12.27 5.71 -8.39
N ILE A 90 -11.20 4.98 -8.06
CA ILE A 90 -10.06 4.84 -8.98
C ILE A 90 -10.26 3.62 -9.86
N LYS A 91 -10.03 3.78 -11.16
CA LYS A 91 -10.06 2.67 -12.12
C LYS A 91 -8.65 2.16 -12.37
N PHE A 92 -8.53 0.85 -12.51
CA PHE A 92 -7.26 0.20 -12.81
C PHE A 92 -7.21 -0.29 -14.25
N TRP A 93 -6.01 -0.26 -14.79
CA TRP A 93 -5.69 -0.83 -16.09
C TRP A 93 -4.59 -1.86 -15.89
N THR A 94 -4.76 -3.02 -16.49
CA THR A 94 -3.70 -4.03 -16.52
C THR A 94 -2.85 -3.79 -17.75
N VAL A 95 -1.56 -3.56 -17.53
CA VAL A 95 -0.58 -3.37 -18.60
C VAL A 95 0.27 -4.64 -18.70
N ARG A 96 0.37 -5.19 -19.90
CA ARG A 96 1.23 -6.33 -20.18
C ARG A 96 2.42 -5.86 -20.99
N PHE A 97 3.58 -6.25 -20.56
CA PHE A 97 4.81 -6.03 -21.31
C PHE A 97 5.19 -7.35 -21.99
N LEU A 98 5.32 -7.29 -23.30
CA LEU A 98 5.70 -8.47 -24.11
C LEU A 98 7.20 -8.49 -24.32
#